data_92fd7edde4db20f8da7a88f36354dfd7
#
_entry.id   92fd7edde4db20f8da7a88f36354dfd7
#
_cell.length_a   1.000
_cell.length_b   1.000
_cell.length_c   1.000
_cell.angle_alpha   90.00
_cell.angle_beta   90.00
_cell.angle_gamma   90.00
#
_symmetry.space_group_name_H-M   'P 1'
#
loop_
_entity.id
_entity.type
_entity.pdbx_description
1 polymer ?
#
loop_
_entity_poly.entity_id
_entity_poly.type
_entity_poly.pdbx_seq_one_letter_code
_entity_poly.pdbx_strand_id
1 'polypeptide(L)'
;MEDTFTKSVFEAELPIPHGVARIMRVANDQPTNHMFRRGEHYWLDLCLTPRPEQARGCYSERWGPHRFERLGEIFLVPPGEALHVRTEAGENQASIACEIHADAVDRWLTHGLEWTDRRLEKGLDIVHPYIRSCLSRLAEEVRHGGTGSTDLAALIAGQLAIELARYLEAISEGPITGGLASWRLRLIDERLHRGGPPPSLGELAALCNVSIRQLTRGFRSSRGFTIGDHIAQTRIEMAKRALATEDSIKSIAFALGFASPSSFSYAFGRATGITPLRFRQRYLRAHISP
;
A
#
# COMPACT_ATOMS: atom_id res chain seq x y z
N MET A 1 -8.84 -0.97 -15.97
CA MET A 1 -9.07 -2.04 -15.00
C MET A 1 -9.90 -1.39 -13.90
N GLU A 2 -11.20 -1.64 -13.93
CA GLU A 2 -12.19 -0.97 -13.07
C GLU A 2 -11.88 -1.27 -11.59
N ASP A 3 -11.71 -0.16 -10.85
CA ASP A 3 -11.60 -0.17 -9.39
C ASP A 3 -12.93 -0.65 -8.80
N THR A 4 -13.02 -1.93 -8.54
CA THR A 4 -14.17 -2.48 -7.86
C THR A 4 -14.08 -2.15 -6.38
N PHE A 5 -14.43 -0.91 -6.02
CA PHE A 5 -14.97 -0.65 -4.69
C PHE A 5 -16.27 -1.46 -4.60
N THR A 6 -16.16 -2.66 -4.11
CA THR A 6 -17.30 -3.56 -3.96
C THR A 6 -18.33 -2.85 -3.09
N LYS A 7 -19.39 -2.31 -3.70
CA LYS A 7 -20.51 -1.60 -3.08
C LYS A 7 -20.24 -0.17 -2.58
N SER A 8 -19.33 0.59 -3.15
CA SER A 8 -19.29 2.06 -2.94
C SER A 8 -20.14 2.76 -4.01
N VAL A 9 -20.97 3.69 -3.57
CA VAL A 9 -21.77 4.55 -4.45
C VAL A 9 -21.29 5.98 -4.26
N PHE A 10 -20.98 6.65 -5.37
CA PHE A 10 -20.74 8.09 -5.37
C PHE A 10 -22.08 8.81 -5.35
N GLU A 11 -22.37 9.58 -4.31
CA GLU A 11 -23.62 10.33 -4.16
C GLU A 11 -23.57 11.69 -4.88
N ALA A 12 -22.43 12.35 -4.78
CA ALA A 12 -22.20 13.66 -5.39
C ALA A 12 -20.70 13.86 -5.64
N GLU A 13 -20.37 14.67 -6.62
CA GLU A 13 -19.00 15.09 -6.90
C GLU A 13 -18.92 16.56 -7.26
N LEU A 14 -17.78 17.17 -6.98
CA LEU A 14 -17.45 18.54 -7.32
C LEU A 14 -16.02 18.58 -7.87
N PRO A 15 -15.82 19.01 -9.13
CA PRO A 15 -14.48 19.23 -9.68
C PRO A 15 -13.74 20.28 -8.84
N ILE A 16 -12.46 20.02 -8.55
CA ILE A 16 -11.54 20.96 -7.92
C ILE A 16 -10.28 21.09 -8.79
N PRO A 17 -9.48 22.15 -8.65
CA PRO A 17 -8.23 22.25 -9.40
C PRO A 17 -7.34 21.05 -9.18
N HIS A 18 -6.91 20.43 -10.27
CA HIS A 18 -6.08 19.22 -10.27
C HIS A 18 -6.73 17.98 -9.63
N GLY A 19 -8.07 17.88 -9.61
CA GLY A 19 -8.70 16.71 -9.03
C GLY A 19 -10.22 16.80 -8.89
N VAL A 20 -10.73 16.03 -7.95
CA VAL A 20 -12.17 15.94 -7.67
C VAL A 20 -12.42 15.61 -6.20
N ALA A 21 -13.46 16.22 -5.63
CA ALA A 21 -14.00 15.91 -4.32
C ALA A 21 -15.31 15.14 -4.49
N ARG A 22 -15.47 14.01 -3.78
CA ARG A 22 -16.64 13.12 -3.92
C ARG A 22 -17.20 12.72 -2.57
N ILE A 23 -18.51 12.78 -2.43
CA ILE A 23 -19.20 12.11 -1.32
C ILE A 23 -19.44 10.66 -1.72
N MET A 24 -18.99 9.76 -0.88
CA MET A 24 -19.10 8.31 -1.07
C MET A 24 -19.91 7.68 0.04
N ARG A 25 -20.71 6.67 -0.31
CA ARG A 25 -21.24 5.69 0.65
C ARG A 25 -20.62 4.33 0.39
N VAL A 26 -20.19 3.71 1.45
CA VAL A 26 -19.65 2.34 1.44
C VAL A 26 -20.61 1.47 2.25
N ALA A 27 -21.20 0.48 1.60
CA ALA A 27 -22.01 -0.51 2.30
C ALA A 27 -21.06 -1.50 3.01
N ASN A 28 -21.19 -1.62 4.33
CA ASN A 28 -20.37 -2.51 5.17
C ASN A 28 -21.18 -3.70 5.69
N ASP A 29 -22.18 -4.16 4.94
CA ASP A 29 -23.01 -5.32 5.26
C ASP A 29 -22.23 -6.66 5.31
N GLN A 30 -21.01 -6.67 4.77
CA GLN A 30 -20.08 -7.80 4.78
C GLN A 30 -18.66 -7.34 5.06
N PRO A 31 -17.80 -8.22 5.61
CA PRO A 31 -16.38 -7.91 5.75
C PRO A 31 -15.76 -7.55 4.40
N THR A 32 -14.98 -6.49 4.36
CA THR A 32 -14.26 -6.08 3.16
C THR A 32 -12.79 -6.47 3.24
N ASN A 33 -12.23 -6.86 2.11
CA ASN A 33 -10.83 -7.23 1.97
C ASN A 33 -10.40 -6.92 0.53
N HIS A 34 -10.06 -5.67 0.28
CA HIS A 34 -9.73 -5.22 -1.06
C HIS A 34 -8.46 -4.35 -1.08
N MET A 35 -7.85 -4.27 -2.25
CA MET A 35 -6.67 -3.45 -2.50
C MET A 35 -7.02 -2.40 -3.54
N PHE A 36 -6.57 -1.17 -3.32
CA PHE A 36 -6.70 -0.11 -4.31
C PHE A 36 -5.40 0.68 -4.45
N ARG A 37 -5.18 1.22 -5.64
CA ARG A 37 -4.04 2.05 -6.00
C ARG A 37 -4.54 3.26 -6.80
N ARG A 38 -3.97 4.41 -6.53
CA ARG A 38 -4.16 5.62 -7.35
C ARG A 38 -2.87 5.92 -8.10
N GLY A 39 -2.93 6.06 -9.41
CA GLY A 39 -1.74 6.26 -10.25
C GLY A 39 -0.95 7.49 -9.84
N GLU A 40 -1.30 8.65 -10.39
CA GLU A 40 -0.59 9.93 -10.16
C GLU A 40 -1.31 10.85 -9.17
N HIS A 41 -2.26 10.30 -8.37
CA HIS A 41 -3.08 11.08 -7.46
C HIS A 41 -2.88 10.68 -6.00
N TYR A 42 -2.88 11.68 -5.14
CA TYR A 42 -3.16 11.50 -3.72
C TYR A 42 -4.64 11.20 -3.54
N TRP A 43 -4.95 10.25 -2.70
CA TRP A 43 -6.31 10.00 -2.24
C TRP A 43 -6.41 10.31 -0.75
N LEU A 44 -7.18 11.35 -0.39
CA LEU A 44 -7.53 11.64 0.99
C LEU A 44 -8.98 11.24 1.24
N ASP A 45 -9.20 10.54 2.33
CA ASP A 45 -10.54 10.14 2.78
C ASP A 45 -10.77 10.65 4.20
N LEU A 46 -11.89 11.35 4.41
CA LEU A 46 -12.40 11.69 5.73
C LEU A 46 -13.73 11.00 5.94
N CYS A 47 -13.85 10.16 6.95
CA CYS A 47 -15.14 9.62 7.37
C CYS A 47 -16.04 10.72 7.92
N LEU A 48 -17.24 10.81 7.38
CA LEU A 48 -18.33 11.69 7.85
C LEU A 48 -19.25 10.98 8.86
N THR A 49 -19.15 9.65 8.92
CA THR A 49 -19.72 8.78 9.96
C THR A 49 -18.57 8.09 10.69
N PRO A 50 -18.77 7.59 11.92
CA PRO A 50 -17.71 6.89 12.64
C PRO A 50 -17.12 5.73 11.82
N ARG A 51 -15.79 5.68 11.71
CA ARG A 51 -15.10 4.54 11.08
C ARG A 51 -15.13 3.35 12.03
N PRO A 52 -15.37 2.10 11.56
CA PRO A 52 -15.25 0.92 12.40
C PRO A 52 -13.87 0.84 13.08
N GLU A 53 -13.85 0.53 14.37
CA GLU A 53 -12.61 0.42 15.14
C GLU A 53 -11.66 -0.65 14.59
N GLN A 54 -12.21 -1.66 13.91
CA GLN A 54 -11.48 -2.77 13.29
C GLN A 54 -10.96 -2.45 11.88
N ALA A 55 -11.23 -1.25 11.35
CA ALA A 55 -10.71 -0.84 10.05
C ALA A 55 -9.17 -0.81 10.08
N ARG A 56 -8.56 -1.53 9.16
CA ARG A 56 -7.10 -1.68 9.06
C ARG A 56 -6.63 -1.45 7.64
N GLY A 57 -5.44 -0.85 7.52
CA GLY A 57 -4.75 -0.62 6.26
C GLY A 57 -3.36 -1.25 6.26
N CYS A 58 -2.91 -1.74 5.12
CA CYS A 58 -1.60 -2.32 4.92
C CYS A 58 -1.06 -1.93 3.54
N TYR A 59 0.13 -1.40 3.49
CA TYR A 59 0.91 -1.29 2.25
C TYR A 59 1.66 -2.60 2.03
N SER A 60 0.96 -3.65 1.56
CA SER A 60 1.46 -5.02 1.52
C SER A 60 2.72 -5.19 0.67
N GLU A 61 2.90 -4.39 -0.37
CA GLU A 61 4.10 -4.37 -1.20
C GLU A 61 5.33 -3.81 -0.46
N ARG A 62 5.11 -3.01 0.59
CA ARG A 62 6.14 -2.39 1.43
C ARG A 62 6.35 -3.13 2.75
N TRP A 63 5.26 -3.42 3.44
CA TRP A 63 5.28 -3.92 4.82
C TRP A 63 5.16 -5.44 4.90
N GLY A 64 4.85 -6.10 3.77
CA GLY A 64 4.46 -7.49 3.73
C GLY A 64 3.00 -7.70 4.14
N PRO A 65 2.47 -8.94 4.01
CA PRO A 65 1.03 -9.22 4.07
C PRO A 65 0.43 -9.24 5.47
N HIS A 66 1.23 -9.05 6.52
CA HIS A 66 0.80 -9.27 7.91
C HIS A 66 0.82 -8.00 8.77
N ARG A 67 1.39 -6.90 8.29
CA ARG A 67 1.42 -5.64 9.03
C ARG A 67 0.23 -4.78 8.64
N PHE A 68 -0.85 -4.86 9.43
CA PHE A 68 -2.03 -4.03 9.30
C PHE A 68 -2.06 -2.99 10.43
N GLU A 69 -2.08 -1.72 10.07
CA GLU A 69 -2.20 -0.60 10.99
C GLU A 69 -3.66 -0.10 11.02
N ARG A 70 -4.02 0.60 12.09
CA ARG A 70 -5.35 1.19 12.22
C ARG A 70 -5.57 2.25 11.13
N LEU A 71 -6.75 2.26 10.52
CA LEU A 71 -7.21 3.39 9.71
C LEU A 71 -7.92 4.39 10.61
N GLY A 72 -7.40 5.61 10.64
CA GLY A 72 -7.99 6.73 11.36
C GLY A 72 -9.22 7.32 10.66
N GLU A 73 -9.77 8.39 11.19
CA GLU A 73 -10.87 9.12 10.54
C GLU A 73 -10.44 9.73 9.20
N ILE A 74 -9.20 10.22 9.14
CA ILE A 74 -8.60 10.73 7.91
C ILE A 74 -7.44 9.81 7.56
N PHE A 75 -7.44 9.30 6.32
CA PHE A 75 -6.27 8.61 5.80
C PHE A 75 -5.90 9.10 4.41
N LEU A 76 -4.65 8.88 4.06
CA LEU A 76 -4.04 9.24 2.78
C LEU A 76 -3.50 8.00 2.09
N VAL A 77 -3.77 7.86 0.80
CA VAL A 77 -3.05 6.95 -0.09
C VAL A 77 -2.20 7.77 -1.06
N PRO A 78 -0.89 7.59 -1.04
CA PRO A 78 0.00 8.33 -1.94
C PRO A 78 -0.07 7.83 -3.36
N PRO A 79 0.39 8.66 -4.33
CA PRO A 79 0.52 8.26 -5.72
C PRO A 79 1.35 6.98 -5.87
N GLY A 80 0.86 6.05 -6.68
CA GLY A 80 1.55 4.80 -7.00
C GLY A 80 1.55 3.72 -5.93
N GLU A 81 1.24 4.05 -4.67
CA GLU A 81 1.21 3.06 -3.59
C GLU A 81 -0.11 2.26 -3.57
N ALA A 82 0.00 0.97 -3.24
CA ALA A 82 -1.15 0.08 -3.13
C ALA A 82 -1.54 -0.11 -1.67
N LEU A 83 -2.71 0.38 -1.29
CA LEU A 83 -3.28 0.19 0.05
C LEU A 83 -4.24 -1.00 0.05
N HIS A 84 -3.97 -1.96 0.91
CA HIS A 84 -4.84 -3.08 1.22
C HIS A 84 -5.67 -2.75 2.46
N VAL A 85 -7.00 -2.69 2.29
CA VAL A 85 -7.94 -2.32 3.35
C VAL A 85 -8.74 -3.54 3.79
N ARG A 86 -8.89 -3.69 5.10
CA ARG A 86 -9.75 -4.69 5.74
C ARG A 86 -10.68 -4.01 6.72
N THR A 87 -11.96 -4.37 6.64
CA THR A 87 -12.97 -3.99 7.64
C THR A 87 -13.85 -5.18 7.96
N GLU A 88 -14.36 -5.25 9.16
CA GLU A 88 -15.43 -6.19 9.52
C GLU A 88 -16.79 -5.62 9.07
N ALA A 89 -17.79 -6.50 9.03
CA ALA A 89 -19.17 -6.06 8.79
C ALA A 89 -19.62 -5.08 9.87
N GLY A 90 -20.39 -4.07 9.48
CA GLY A 90 -20.86 -3.03 10.39
C GLY A 90 -21.82 -2.07 9.71
N GLU A 91 -21.94 -0.88 10.25
CA GLU A 91 -22.79 0.18 9.71
C GLU A 91 -22.22 0.74 8.39
N ASN A 92 -23.13 1.18 7.52
CA ASN A 92 -22.75 1.87 6.29
C ASN A 92 -21.99 3.15 6.61
N GLN A 93 -20.94 3.40 5.87
CA GLN A 93 -20.08 4.56 6.02
C GLN A 93 -20.39 5.61 4.96
N ALA A 94 -20.32 6.87 5.37
CA ALA A 94 -20.20 7.99 4.45
C ALA A 94 -18.84 8.64 4.61
N SER A 95 -18.21 9.02 3.52
CA SER A 95 -16.95 9.75 3.52
C SER A 95 -16.92 10.80 2.43
N ILE A 96 -16.06 11.81 2.63
CA ILE A 96 -15.57 12.68 1.57
C ILE A 96 -14.22 12.16 1.12
N ALA A 97 -14.11 11.84 -0.16
CA ALA A 97 -12.86 11.47 -0.81
C ALA A 97 -12.38 12.61 -1.72
N CYS A 98 -11.15 13.05 -1.52
CA CYS A 98 -10.50 14.02 -2.40
C CYS A 98 -9.37 13.32 -3.16
N GLU A 99 -9.49 13.31 -4.48
CA GLU A 99 -8.47 12.83 -5.40
C GLU A 99 -7.76 14.05 -5.97
N ILE A 100 -6.46 14.20 -5.68
CA ILE A 100 -5.66 15.38 -6.03
C ILE A 100 -4.42 14.92 -6.76
N HIS A 101 -4.17 15.44 -7.95
CA HIS A 101 -2.96 15.13 -8.73
C HIS A 101 -1.70 15.51 -7.95
N ALA A 102 -0.68 14.66 -8.02
CA ALA A 102 0.55 14.80 -7.24
C ALA A 102 1.18 16.18 -7.37
N ASP A 103 1.27 16.72 -8.59
CA ASP A 103 1.87 18.05 -8.85
C ASP A 103 1.24 19.18 -8.03
N ALA A 104 -0.04 19.05 -7.66
CA ALA A 104 -0.72 20.07 -6.87
C ALA A 104 -0.21 20.15 -5.43
N VAL A 105 0.28 19.05 -4.89
CA VAL A 105 0.86 18.95 -3.55
C VAL A 105 2.38 19.10 -3.62
N ASP A 106 3.01 18.37 -4.55
CA ASP A 106 4.48 18.24 -4.63
C ASP A 106 5.18 19.56 -4.92
N ARG A 107 4.51 20.50 -5.61
CA ARG A 107 5.03 21.86 -5.82
C ARG A 107 5.28 22.65 -4.54
N TRP A 108 4.67 22.25 -3.43
CA TRP A 108 4.82 22.88 -2.10
C TRP A 108 5.85 22.19 -1.22
N LEU A 109 6.39 21.05 -1.68
CA LEU A 109 7.45 20.35 -0.97
C LEU A 109 8.80 21.01 -1.24
N THR A 110 9.59 21.20 -0.22
CA THR A 110 10.92 21.83 -0.33
C THR A 110 11.89 20.94 -1.10
N HIS A 111 11.74 19.62 -0.96
CA HIS A 111 12.49 18.59 -1.66
C HIS A 111 11.54 17.46 -2.04
N GLY A 112 11.89 16.66 -3.07
CA GLY A 112 11.11 15.50 -3.45
C GLY A 112 10.78 14.60 -2.25
N LEU A 113 9.52 14.25 -2.05
CA LEU A 113 9.07 13.48 -0.90
C LEU A 113 9.38 12.00 -1.11
N GLU A 114 10.20 11.43 -0.24
CA GLU A 114 10.38 9.98 -0.17
C GLU A 114 9.28 9.38 0.72
N TRP A 115 8.53 8.41 0.18
CA TRP A 115 7.52 7.66 0.93
C TRP A 115 8.20 6.60 1.79
N THR A 116 8.55 6.98 3.02
CA THR A 116 9.08 6.07 4.04
C THR A 116 7.96 5.29 4.71
N ASP A 117 8.29 4.17 5.34
CA ASP A 117 7.31 3.38 6.11
C ASP A 117 6.63 4.22 7.19
N ARG A 118 7.36 5.18 7.79
CA ARG A 118 6.81 6.07 8.80
C ARG A 118 5.81 7.07 8.22
N ARG A 119 6.08 7.65 7.05
CA ARG A 119 5.14 8.54 6.37
C ARG A 119 3.89 7.80 5.95
N LEU A 120 4.04 6.58 5.43
CA LEU A 120 2.92 5.71 5.10
C LEU A 120 2.07 5.39 6.33
N GLU A 121 2.69 5.01 7.45
CA GLU A 121 1.99 4.76 8.72
C GLU A 121 1.25 5.99 9.22
N LYS A 122 1.91 7.15 9.23
CA LYS A 122 1.28 8.42 9.64
C LYS A 122 0.19 8.88 8.67
N GLY A 123 0.29 8.50 7.41
CA GLY A 123 -0.76 8.73 6.42
C GLY A 123 -2.03 7.93 6.68
N LEU A 124 -1.98 6.81 7.42
CA LEU A 124 -3.16 6.01 7.72
C LEU A 124 -4.04 6.58 8.85
N ASP A 125 -3.51 7.47 9.67
CA ASP A 125 -4.24 8.14 10.76
C ASP A 125 -3.78 9.59 10.88
N ILE A 126 -4.32 10.46 10.02
CA ILE A 126 -3.98 11.89 9.99
C ILE A 126 -4.80 12.62 11.05
N VAL A 127 -4.12 13.07 12.09
CA VAL A 127 -4.71 13.92 13.14
C VAL A 127 -4.23 15.36 12.92
N HIS A 128 -4.92 16.09 12.04
CA HIS A 128 -4.54 17.46 11.70
C HIS A 128 -5.77 18.36 11.53
N PRO A 129 -5.94 19.40 12.36
CA PRO A 129 -7.19 20.18 12.42
C PRO A 129 -7.50 20.94 11.12
N TYR A 130 -6.48 21.48 10.45
CA TYR A 130 -6.70 22.23 9.20
C TYR A 130 -7.03 21.32 8.03
N ILE A 131 -6.39 20.15 7.90
CA ILE A 131 -6.75 19.13 6.88
C ILE A 131 -8.19 18.70 7.10
N ARG A 132 -8.57 18.37 8.35
CA ARG A 132 -9.96 18.04 8.71
C ARG A 132 -10.92 19.14 8.29
N SER A 133 -10.61 20.40 8.63
CA SER A 133 -11.46 21.55 8.31
C SER A 133 -11.66 21.71 6.81
N CYS A 134 -10.58 21.60 6.02
CA CYS A 134 -10.67 21.66 4.55
C CYS A 134 -11.58 20.56 3.98
N LEU A 135 -11.37 19.31 4.41
CA LEU A 135 -12.17 18.16 3.95
C LEU A 135 -13.64 18.30 4.35
N SER A 136 -13.93 18.72 5.59
CA SER A 136 -15.31 18.95 6.05
C SER A 136 -16.01 20.05 5.25
N ARG A 137 -15.32 21.16 4.97
CA ARG A 137 -15.86 22.26 4.16
C ARG A 137 -16.08 21.83 2.71
N LEU A 138 -15.17 21.05 2.13
CA LEU A 138 -15.38 20.46 0.79
C LEU A 138 -16.61 19.55 0.77
N ALA A 139 -16.83 18.76 1.83
CA ALA A 139 -18.01 17.92 1.93
C ALA A 139 -19.32 18.73 1.94
N GLU A 140 -19.33 19.89 2.61
CA GLU A 140 -20.48 20.80 2.60
C GLU A 140 -20.72 21.40 1.21
N GLU A 141 -19.65 21.84 0.52
CA GLU A 141 -19.78 22.38 -0.84
C GLU A 141 -20.25 21.31 -1.84
N VAL A 142 -19.77 20.06 -1.71
CA VAL A 142 -20.23 18.95 -2.57
C VAL A 142 -21.72 18.64 -2.34
N ARG A 143 -22.20 18.74 -1.08
CA ARG A 143 -23.60 18.40 -0.73
C ARG A 143 -24.58 19.54 -1.01
N HIS A 144 -24.17 20.75 -0.72
CA HIS A 144 -25.07 21.90 -0.60
C HIS A 144 -24.58 23.12 -1.37
N GLY A 145 -23.73 22.91 -2.39
CA GLY A 145 -23.12 23.97 -3.14
C GLY A 145 -24.11 25.05 -3.60
N GLY A 146 -23.70 26.31 -3.48
CA GLY A 146 -24.46 27.49 -3.84
C GLY A 146 -23.70 28.41 -4.76
N THR A 147 -24.06 29.70 -4.77
CA THR A 147 -23.36 30.71 -5.53
C THR A 147 -21.87 30.77 -5.14
N GLY A 148 -20.98 30.63 -6.12
CA GLY A 148 -19.53 30.65 -5.89
C GLY A 148 -18.94 29.34 -5.31
N SER A 149 -19.73 28.25 -5.25
CA SER A 149 -19.28 26.95 -4.69
C SER A 149 -18.02 26.43 -5.39
N THR A 150 -17.95 26.49 -6.72
CA THR A 150 -16.77 26.05 -7.48
C THR A 150 -15.52 26.85 -7.11
N ASP A 151 -15.63 28.18 -7.01
CA ASP A 151 -14.51 29.04 -6.64
C ASP A 151 -14.06 28.79 -5.20
N LEU A 152 -15.04 28.65 -4.29
CA LEU A 152 -14.76 28.35 -2.89
C LEU A 152 -14.09 26.99 -2.74
N ALA A 153 -14.60 25.97 -3.43
CA ALA A 153 -13.99 24.64 -3.43
C ALA A 153 -12.56 24.66 -3.98
N ALA A 154 -12.29 25.47 -5.02
CA ALA A 154 -10.95 25.64 -5.56
C ALA A 154 -9.98 26.26 -4.52
N LEU A 155 -10.41 27.26 -3.79
CA LEU A 155 -9.61 27.87 -2.72
C LEU A 155 -9.34 26.90 -1.56
N ILE A 156 -10.36 26.15 -1.15
CA ILE A 156 -10.23 25.12 -0.10
C ILE A 156 -9.28 23.99 -0.55
N ALA A 157 -9.39 23.54 -1.80
CA ALA A 157 -8.50 22.50 -2.34
C ALA A 157 -7.05 23.00 -2.42
N GLY A 158 -6.82 24.27 -2.78
CA GLY A 158 -5.49 24.87 -2.72
C GLY A 158 -4.93 24.91 -1.31
N GLN A 159 -5.74 25.31 -0.33
CA GLN A 159 -5.34 25.26 1.08
C GLN A 159 -5.04 23.82 1.52
N LEU A 160 -5.89 22.86 1.17
CA LEU A 160 -5.69 21.45 1.52
C LEU A 160 -4.36 20.91 0.98
N ALA A 161 -4.00 21.23 -0.27
CA ALA A 161 -2.73 20.83 -0.87
C ALA A 161 -1.52 21.37 -0.09
N ILE A 162 -1.56 22.65 0.33
CA ILE A 162 -0.51 23.27 1.14
C ILE A 162 -0.43 22.62 2.52
N GLU A 163 -1.55 22.45 3.21
CA GLU A 163 -1.58 21.83 4.54
C GLU A 163 -1.13 20.38 4.51
N LEU A 164 -1.46 19.64 3.43
CA LEU A 164 -0.97 18.28 3.23
C LEU A 164 0.55 18.25 3.05
N ALA A 165 1.10 19.11 2.19
CA ALA A 165 2.54 19.20 1.98
C ALA A 165 3.28 19.52 3.31
N ARG A 166 2.79 20.52 4.06
CA ARG A 166 3.34 20.87 5.40
C ARG A 166 3.27 19.70 6.38
N TYR A 167 2.14 18.99 6.40
CA TYR A 167 1.97 17.82 7.25
C TYR A 167 3.00 16.74 6.92
N LEU A 168 3.17 16.42 5.63
CA LEU A 168 4.10 15.41 5.16
C LEU A 168 5.57 15.78 5.44
N GLU A 169 5.94 17.04 5.29
CA GLU A 169 7.29 17.53 5.64
C GLU A 169 7.54 17.52 7.15
N ALA A 170 6.53 17.83 7.95
CA ALA A 170 6.65 17.83 9.41
C ALA A 170 6.78 16.43 10.03
N ILE A 171 6.49 15.37 9.28
CA ILE A 171 6.73 13.99 9.74
C ILE A 171 8.23 13.79 9.85
N SER A 172 8.74 13.98 11.08
CA SER A 172 10.14 13.75 11.40
C SER A 172 10.48 12.27 11.22
N GLU A 173 11.42 12.00 10.34
CA GLU A 173 12.13 10.73 10.26
C GLU A 173 13.09 10.62 11.46
N GLY A 174 12.55 10.65 12.68
CA GLY A 174 13.38 10.57 13.89
C GLY A 174 14.34 9.38 13.83
N PRO A 175 15.37 9.30 14.69
CA PRO A 175 16.29 8.19 14.68
C PRO A 175 15.47 6.89 14.73
N ILE A 176 15.68 6.02 13.74
CA ILE A 176 15.01 4.74 13.64
C ILE A 176 15.49 3.91 14.82
N THR A 177 14.80 4.02 15.96
CA THR A 177 15.11 3.24 17.14
C THR A 177 14.77 1.78 16.84
N GLY A 178 15.77 1.06 16.31
CA GLY A 178 15.73 -0.38 16.08
C GLY A 178 15.39 -0.87 14.67
N GLY A 179 14.85 -0.03 13.75
CA GLY A 179 14.53 -0.42 12.38
C GLY A 179 15.66 -0.18 11.36
N LEU A 180 15.50 -0.67 10.13
CA LEU A 180 16.33 -0.33 8.98
C LEU A 180 15.74 0.90 8.28
N ALA A 181 16.63 1.78 7.78
CA ALA A 181 16.23 2.88 6.91
C ALA A 181 15.55 2.34 5.62
N SER A 182 14.57 3.08 5.08
CA SER A 182 13.78 2.65 3.93
C SER A 182 14.63 2.32 2.70
N TRP A 183 15.71 3.08 2.45
CA TRP A 183 16.63 2.80 1.35
C TRP A 183 17.33 1.44 1.49
N ARG A 184 17.64 0.99 2.74
CA ARG A 184 18.19 -0.34 2.99
C ARG A 184 17.17 -1.44 2.72
N LEU A 185 15.92 -1.23 3.10
CA LEU A 185 14.83 -2.15 2.79
C LEU A 185 14.66 -2.29 1.27
N ARG A 186 14.70 -1.16 0.52
CA ARG A 186 14.67 -1.20 -0.96
C ARG A 186 15.84 -1.98 -1.55
N LEU A 187 17.07 -1.76 -1.09
CA LEU A 187 18.23 -2.52 -1.57
C LEU A 187 18.08 -4.03 -1.36
N ILE A 188 17.49 -4.43 -0.22
CA ILE A 188 17.18 -5.84 0.05
C ILE A 188 16.14 -6.35 -0.95
N ASP A 189 15.02 -5.64 -1.10
CA ASP A 189 13.94 -6.01 -2.01
C ASP A 189 14.44 -6.10 -3.46
N GLU A 190 15.18 -5.11 -3.94
CA GLU A 190 15.80 -5.11 -5.27
C GLU A 190 16.74 -6.31 -5.47
N ARG A 191 17.59 -6.62 -4.47
CA ARG A 191 18.51 -7.76 -4.55
C ARG A 191 17.75 -9.09 -4.62
N LEU A 192 16.64 -9.21 -3.89
CA LEU A 192 15.80 -10.41 -3.91
C LEU A 192 15.09 -10.58 -5.26
N HIS A 193 14.65 -9.49 -5.89
CA HIS A 193 13.91 -9.53 -7.16
C HIS A 193 14.83 -9.68 -8.41
N ARG A 194 16.12 -9.49 -8.29
CA ARG A 194 17.09 -9.71 -9.41
C ARG A 194 17.17 -11.16 -9.87
N GLY A 195 16.63 -12.09 -9.10
CA GLY A 195 16.70 -13.52 -9.40
C GLY A 195 18.05 -14.15 -9.01
N GLY A 196 18.22 -15.44 -9.38
CA GLY A 196 19.39 -16.23 -9.03
C GLY A 196 19.33 -16.83 -7.62
N PRO A 197 20.47 -17.31 -7.09
CA PRO A 197 20.51 -17.92 -5.77
C PRO A 197 20.15 -16.89 -4.69
N PRO A 198 19.46 -17.33 -3.62
CA PRO A 198 19.08 -16.44 -2.53
C PRO A 198 20.32 -15.85 -1.86
N PRO A 199 20.34 -14.53 -1.60
CA PRO A 199 21.48 -13.91 -0.95
C PRO A 199 21.62 -14.41 0.49
N SER A 200 22.86 -14.54 0.94
CA SER A 200 23.16 -14.81 2.34
C SER A 200 22.88 -13.58 3.21
N LEU A 201 22.69 -13.79 4.51
CA LEU A 201 22.57 -12.68 5.46
C LEU A 201 23.81 -11.78 5.48
N GLY A 202 24.99 -12.37 5.29
CA GLY A 202 26.24 -11.62 5.18
C GLY A 202 26.29 -10.70 3.94
N GLU A 203 25.84 -11.21 2.79
CA GLU A 203 25.72 -10.42 1.56
C GLU A 203 24.75 -9.24 1.71
N LEU A 204 23.58 -9.49 2.29
CA LEU A 204 22.58 -8.44 2.54
C LEU A 204 23.06 -7.41 3.58
N ALA A 205 23.78 -7.86 4.60
CA ALA A 205 24.37 -6.99 5.61
C ALA A 205 25.45 -6.08 5.01
N ALA A 206 26.32 -6.64 4.16
CA ALA A 206 27.32 -5.87 3.41
C ALA A 206 26.67 -4.87 2.46
N LEU A 207 25.65 -5.29 1.70
CA LEU A 207 24.87 -4.42 0.79
C LEU A 207 24.26 -3.22 1.53
N CYS A 208 23.76 -3.44 2.75
CA CYS A 208 23.16 -2.40 3.59
C CYS A 208 24.18 -1.63 4.44
N ASN A 209 25.46 -1.98 4.39
CA ASN A 209 26.50 -1.43 5.27
C ASN A 209 26.12 -1.46 6.76
N VAL A 210 25.74 -2.63 7.24
CA VAL A 210 25.40 -2.93 8.65
C VAL A 210 25.92 -4.30 9.05
N SER A 211 26.00 -4.58 10.36
CA SER A 211 26.27 -5.95 10.84
C SER A 211 25.07 -6.87 10.63
N ILE A 212 25.29 -8.19 10.54
CA ILE A 212 24.19 -9.18 10.43
C ILE A 212 23.20 -9.03 11.60
N ARG A 213 23.68 -8.75 12.79
CA ARG A 213 22.83 -8.51 13.97
C ARG A 213 21.95 -7.27 13.80
N GLN A 214 22.51 -6.18 13.29
CA GLN A 214 21.74 -4.96 12.99
C GLN A 214 20.75 -5.19 11.88
N LEU A 215 21.15 -5.90 10.81
CA LEU A 215 20.27 -6.27 9.70
C LEU A 215 19.06 -7.06 10.20
N THR A 216 19.27 -8.17 10.89
CA THR A 216 18.19 -9.07 11.32
C THR A 216 17.25 -8.41 12.32
N ARG A 217 17.80 -7.70 13.31
CA ARG A 217 17.00 -6.95 14.29
C ARG A 217 16.23 -5.82 13.62
N GLY A 218 16.93 -5.01 12.82
CA GLY A 218 16.34 -3.84 12.17
C GLY A 218 15.30 -4.23 11.12
N PHE A 219 15.54 -5.29 10.35
CA PHE A 219 14.57 -5.80 9.39
C PHE A 219 13.29 -6.27 10.09
N ARG A 220 13.43 -7.08 11.16
CA ARG A 220 12.28 -7.54 11.94
C ARG A 220 11.52 -6.37 12.60
N SER A 221 12.23 -5.36 13.09
CA SER A 221 11.61 -4.15 13.65
C SER A 221 10.84 -3.35 12.60
N SER A 222 11.35 -3.29 11.34
CA SER A 222 10.72 -2.54 10.25
C SER A 222 9.56 -3.28 9.59
N ARG A 223 9.69 -4.61 9.43
CA ARG A 223 8.75 -5.43 8.62
C ARG A 223 7.85 -6.34 9.47
N GLY A 224 8.12 -6.51 10.77
CA GLY A 224 7.35 -7.36 11.67
C GLY A 224 7.64 -8.87 11.56
N PHE A 225 8.41 -9.32 10.58
CA PHE A 225 8.79 -10.71 10.32
C PHE A 225 10.29 -10.84 10.05
N THR A 226 10.82 -12.07 10.02
CA THR A 226 12.26 -12.25 9.82
C THR A 226 12.67 -12.06 8.36
N ILE A 227 13.90 -11.63 8.13
CA ILE A 227 14.46 -11.52 6.79
C ILE A 227 14.54 -12.88 6.08
N GLY A 228 14.68 -13.99 6.84
CA GLY A 228 14.61 -15.34 6.29
C GLY A 228 13.23 -15.69 5.74
N ASP A 229 12.17 -15.31 6.46
CA ASP A 229 10.78 -15.48 6.00
C ASP A 229 10.54 -14.64 4.73
N HIS A 230 11.06 -13.41 4.68
CA HIS A 230 10.95 -12.56 3.51
C HIS A 230 11.61 -13.16 2.27
N ILE A 231 12.84 -13.65 2.41
CA ILE A 231 13.56 -14.35 1.34
C ILE A 231 12.75 -15.56 0.85
N ALA A 232 12.23 -16.37 1.77
CA ALA A 232 11.43 -17.55 1.44
C ALA A 232 10.16 -17.16 0.69
N GLN A 233 9.42 -16.15 1.19
CA GLN A 233 8.18 -15.67 0.57
C GLN A 233 8.44 -15.10 -0.82
N THR A 234 9.44 -14.24 -0.99
CA THR A 234 9.80 -13.66 -2.30
C THR A 234 10.13 -14.75 -3.32
N ARG A 235 10.86 -15.80 -2.92
CA ARG A 235 11.14 -16.95 -3.80
C ARG A 235 9.88 -17.68 -4.23
N ILE A 236 8.88 -17.83 -3.35
CA ILE A 236 7.60 -18.45 -3.68
C ILE A 236 6.80 -17.57 -4.66
N GLU A 237 6.78 -16.25 -4.47
CA GLU A 237 6.11 -15.35 -5.42
C GLU A 237 6.79 -15.35 -6.81
N MET A 238 8.12 -15.37 -6.84
CA MET A 238 8.86 -15.56 -8.10
C MET A 238 8.55 -16.91 -8.74
N ALA A 239 8.44 -17.98 -7.95
CA ALA A 239 8.06 -19.29 -8.42
C ALA A 239 6.64 -19.30 -9.05
N LYS A 240 5.66 -18.64 -8.43
CA LYS A 240 4.31 -18.50 -8.99
C LYS A 240 4.32 -17.83 -10.37
N ARG A 241 5.13 -16.75 -10.52
CA ARG A 241 5.30 -16.06 -11.82
C ARG A 241 5.96 -16.97 -12.86
N ALA A 242 7.04 -17.65 -12.50
CA ALA A 242 7.75 -18.56 -13.39
C ALA A 242 6.91 -19.80 -13.77
N LEU A 243 6.03 -20.27 -12.87
CA LEU A 243 5.10 -21.38 -13.16
C LEU A 243 4.00 -21.00 -14.17
N ALA A 244 3.78 -19.71 -14.41
CA ALA A 244 2.89 -19.21 -15.45
C ALA A 244 3.52 -19.26 -16.86
N THR A 245 4.84 -19.48 -16.97
CA THR A 245 5.55 -19.67 -18.23
C THR A 245 5.63 -21.16 -18.61
N GLU A 246 6.18 -21.47 -19.80
CA GLU A 246 6.39 -22.83 -20.29
C GLU A 246 7.66 -23.52 -19.73
N ASP A 247 8.44 -22.82 -18.92
CA ASP A 247 9.66 -23.35 -18.33
C ASP A 247 9.42 -24.62 -17.53
N SER A 248 10.35 -25.58 -17.63
CA SER A 248 10.22 -26.82 -16.86
C SER A 248 10.32 -26.54 -15.34
N ILE A 249 9.58 -27.34 -14.55
CA ILE A 249 9.66 -27.23 -13.07
C ILE A 249 11.10 -27.40 -12.58
N LYS A 250 11.91 -28.22 -13.28
CA LYS A 250 13.32 -28.43 -13.00
C LYS A 250 14.13 -27.14 -13.24
N SER A 251 13.92 -26.48 -14.38
CA SER A 251 14.57 -25.21 -14.72
C SER A 251 14.23 -24.14 -13.70
N ILE A 252 12.94 -23.98 -13.38
CA ILE A 252 12.46 -23.02 -12.37
C ILE A 252 13.10 -23.26 -11.00
N ALA A 253 13.18 -24.53 -10.56
CA ALA A 253 13.81 -24.86 -9.27
C ALA A 253 15.25 -24.37 -9.20
N PHE A 254 16.06 -24.65 -10.23
CA PHE A 254 17.47 -24.22 -10.26
C PHE A 254 17.63 -22.70 -10.45
N ALA A 255 16.81 -22.07 -11.30
CA ALA A 255 16.82 -20.61 -11.47
C ALA A 255 16.51 -19.85 -10.18
N LEU A 256 15.67 -20.42 -9.33
CA LEU A 256 15.34 -19.88 -8.01
C LEU A 256 16.33 -20.31 -6.91
N GLY A 257 17.43 -21.02 -7.27
CA GLY A 257 18.46 -21.42 -6.32
C GLY A 257 18.07 -22.56 -5.38
N PHE A 258 17.16 -23.45 -5.77
CA PHE A 258 16.91 -24.68 -5.02
C PHE A 258 17.92 -25.74 -5.41
N ALA A 259 18.37 -26.52 -4.43
CA ALA A 259 19.34 -27.60 -4.64
C ALA A 259 18.78 -28.75 -5.51
N SER A 260 17.45 -28.91 -5.54
CA SER A 260 16.78 -29.91 -6.35
C SER A 260 15.31 -29.55 -6.62
N PRO A 261 14.68 -30.13 -7.68
CA PRO A 261 13.26 -30.00 -7.93
C PRO A 261 12.39 -30.52 -6.77
N SER A 262 12.87 -31.51 -6.04
CA SER A 262 12.16 -32.07 -4.88
C SER A 262 12.14 -31.05 -3.71
N SER A 263 13.27 -30.39 -3.41
CA SER A 263 13.34 -29.34 -2.38
C SER A 263 12.46 -28.14 -2.74
N PHE A 264 12.42 -27.78 -4.03
CA PHE A 264 11.50 -26.75 -4.53
C PHE A 264 10.04 -27.16 -4.33
N SER A 265 9.67 -28.37 -4.77
CA SER A 265 8.28 -28.84 -4.68
C SER A 265 7.81 -28.93 -3.24
N TYR A 266 8.67 -29.34 -2.32
CA TYR A 266 8.38 -29.38 -0.88
C TYR A 266 8.16 -27.95 -0.31
N ALA A 267 9.09 -27.03 -0.57
CA ALA A 267 8.98 -25.65 -0.10
C ALA A 267 7.76 -24.93 -0.66
N PHE A 268 7.49 -25.10 -1.96
CA PHE A 268 6.34 -24.52 -2.63
C PHE A 268 5.02 -25.10 -2.09
N GLY A 269 4.95 -26.42 -1.94
CA GLY A 269 3.77 -27.11 -1.39
C GLY A 269 3.48 -26.70 0.04
N ARG A 270 4.51 -26.56 0.87
CA ARG A 270 4.37 -26.06 2.24
C ARG A 270 3.84 -24.63 2.31
N ALA A 271 4.28 -23.75 1.39
CA ALA A 271 3.88 -22.36 1.37
C ALA A 271 2.50 -22.10 0.73
N THR A 272 2.10 -22.94 -0.24
CA THR A 272 0.88 -22.70 -1.05
C THR A 272 -0.22 -23.75 -0.85
N GLY A 273 0.07 -24.83 -0.14
CA GLY A 273 -0.85 -25.97 0.05
C GLY A 273 -0.99 -26.90 -1.16
N ILE A 274 -0.35 -26.59 -2.30
CA ILE A 274 -0.44 -27.41 -3.53
C ILE A 274 0.92 -27.56 -4.20
N THR A 275 1.10 -28.63 -4.98
CA THR A 275 2.36 -28.84 -5.72
C THR A 275 2.54 -27.82 -6.85
N PRO A 276 3.80 -27.52 -7.30
CA PRO A 276 4.06 -26.64 -8.43
C PRO A 276 3.32 -27.09 -9.71
N LEU A 277 3.24 -28.39 -9.97
CA LEU A 277 2.53 -28.93 -11.13
C LEU A 277 1.03 -28.64 -11.05
N ARG A 278 0.40 -28.86 -9.89
CA ARG A 278 -1.02 -28.55 -9.68
C ARG A 278 -1.30 -27.04 -9.77
N PHE A 279 -0.37 -26.22 -9.29
CA PHE A 279 -0.49 -24.75 -9.40
C PHE A 279 -0.50 -24.34 -10.87
N ARG A 280 0.47 -24.83 -11.68
CA ARG A 280 0.53 -24.57 -13.13
C ARG A 280 -0.76 -25.02 -13.85
N GLN A 281 -1.22 -26.22 -13.58
CA GLN A 281 -2.45 -26.74 -14.21
C GLN A 281 -3.67 -25.87 -13.89
N ARG A 282 -3.81 -25.38 -12.66
CA ARG A 282 -4.90 -24.47 -12.29
C ARG A 282 -4.77 -23.12 -12.99
N TYR A 283 -3.56 -22.59 -13.04
CA TYR A 283 -3.29 -21.31 -13.70
C TYR A 283 -3.63 -21.37 -15.19
N LEU A 284 -3.17 -22.40 -15.89
CA LEU A 284 -3.45 -22.60 -17.32
C LEU A 284 -4.95 -22.78 -17.58
N ARG A 285 -5.66 -23.54 -16.76
CA ARG A 285 -7.12 -23.69 -16.89
C ARG A 285 -7.88 -22.37 -16.70
N ALA A 286 -7.44 -21.52 -15.80
CA ALA A 286 -8.08 -20.24 -15.53
C ALA A 286 -7.84 -19.18 -16.64
N HIS A 287 -6.80 -19.36 -17.49
CA HIS A 287 -6.38 -18.37 -18.48
C HIS A 287 -6.48 -18.87 -19.94
N ILE A 288 -6.87 -20.13 -20.17
CA ILE A 288 -6.99 -20.77 -21.49
C ILE A 288 -8.45 -21.18 -21.81
N SER A 289 -9.41 -20.96 -20.89
CA SER A 289 -10.82 -21.11 -21.27
C SER A 289 -11.26 -19.91 -22.08
N PRO A 290 -11.77 -20.13 -23.33
CA PRO A 290 -12.23 -19.07 -24.24
C PRO A 290 -13.44 -18.33 -23.70
#